data_a08a4cfe1e9e43b25429f57f40ba018f
#
_entry.id   a08a4cfe1e9e43b25429f57f40ba018f
#
_cell.length_a   1.000
_cell.length_b   1.000
_cell.length_c   1.000
_cell.angle_alpha   90.00
_cell.angle_beta   90.00
_cell.angle_gamma   90.00
#
_symmetry.space_group_name_H-M   'P 1'
#
loop_
_entity.id
_entity.type
_entity.pdbx_description
1 polymer ?
#
loop_
_entity_poly.entity_id
_entity_poly.type
_entity_poly.pdbx_seq_one_letter_code
_entity_poly.pdbx_strand_id
1 'polypeptide(L)'
;NFSQFLQKGGGNYQFFFNNQRTENAFAQAQVSSGSVSSSSSAIYSSSAGVRYTQPLGRNFRTDSRRHTINIAKKRLDQTDSDFQLKATTTISSVQRAYWDFVFALRNQQNVVANVSLAKENLRQIEVKIDAGAAAPLERAEVATELANREGDLLLATQTVASSENTLKQLVIKDPLSAEWSQTFVPTDNPAFSLDPLSLDDAMKDAMDNRFELRRLKLQKEINTLDLDYYKDQIKPQIDLNTTFSLNGLSRSGSSTAATTNLLTNSQDLFLFNNLNATRTSLALP
;
A
#
# COMPACT_ATOMS: atom_id res chain seq x y z
N ASN A 1 -1.42 14.24 -29.85
CA ASN A 1 -1.08 15.13 -28.74
C ASN A 1 -0.16 14.40 -27.77
N PHE A 2 0.95 15.02 -27.41
CA PHE A 2 1.85 14.56 -26.36
C PHE A 2 1.90 15.65 -25.29
N SER A 3 1.71 15.28 -24.01
CA SER A 3 1.76 16.22 -22.88
C SER A 3 2.68 15.68 -21.80
N GLN A 4 3.52 16.55 -21.25
CA GLN A 4 4.38 16.22 -20.14
C GLN A 4 4.30 17.29 -19.06
N PHE A 5 4.29 16.84 -17.83
CA PHE A 5 4.19 17.66 -16.65
C PHE A 5 5.55 17.85 -16.01
N LEU A 6 5.87 19.08 -15.62
CA LEU A 6 7.12 19.42 -14.95
C LEU A 6 6.94 19.31 -13.43
N GLN A 7 7.76 18.48 -12.79
CA GLN A 7 7.69 18.29 -11.34
C GLN A 7 8.06 19.56 -10.57
N LYS A 8 8.96 20.40 -11.11
CA LYS A 8 9.32 21.70 -10.51
C LYS A 8 8.41 22.78 -11.05
N GLY A 9 7.72 23.52 -10.15
CA GLY A 9 6.88 24.66 -10.52
C GLY A 9 5.50 24.31 -11.08
N GLY A 10 5.15 23.03 -11.26
CA GLY A 10 3.80 22.61 -11.70
C GLY A 10 3.48 22.95 -13.16
N GLY A 11 4.47 23.33 -13.98
CA GLY A 11 4.26 23.64 -15.38
C GLY A 11 3.92 22.39 -16.21
N ASN A 12 3.19 22.59 -17.32
CA ASN A 12 2.84 21.55 -18.27
C ASN A 12 3.17 22.04 -19.69
N TYR A 13 3.82 21.20 -20.47
CA TYR A 13 3.97 21.45 -21.91
C TYR A 13 3.27 20.35 -22.70
N GLN A 14 2.66 20.81 -23.80
CA GLN A 14 1.89 19.98 -24.69
C GLN A 14 2.33 20.22 -26.13
N PHE A 15 2.73 19.17 -26.82
CA PHE A 15 2.91 19.15 -28.25
C PHE A 15 1.61 18.67 -28.87
N PHE A 16 1.12 19.41 -29.87
CA PHE A 16 -0.09 19.03 -30.57
C PHE A 16 0.13 19.08 -32.09
N PHE A 17 -0.48 18.14 -32.76
CA PHE A 17 -0.63 18.11 -34.19
C PHE A 17 -2.08 17.72 -34.49
N ASN A 18 -2.80 18.63 -35.09
CA ASN A 18 -4.19 18.42 -35.51
C ASN A 18 -4.28 18.55 -37.01
N ASN A 19 -4.96 17.61 -37.64
CA ASN A 19 -5.27 17.65 -39.06
C ASN A 19 -6.76 17.39 -39.19
N GLN A 20 -7.48 18.31 -39.87
CA GLN A 20 -8.92 18.24 -40.04
C GLN A 20 -9.24 18.45 -41.49
N ARG A 21 -10.09 17.57 -42.03
CA ARG A 21 -10.73 17.71 -43.34
C ARG A 21 -12.19 18.09 -43.11
N THR A 22 -12.60 19.21 -43.68
CA THR A 22 -13.98 19.67 -43.61
C THR A 22 -14.56 19.73 -45.03
N GLU A 23 -15.60 18.97 -45.27
CA GLU A 23 -16.39 19.04 -46.51
C GLU A 23 -17.65 19.84 -46.21
N ASN A 24 -17.82 20.97 -46.90
CA ASN A 24 -19.00 21.80 -46.71
C ASN A 24 -19.84 21.76 -48.01
N ALA A 25 -20.88 20.94 -48.00
CA ALA A 25 -21.78 20.77 -49.15
C ALA A 25 -22.62 22.03 -49.48
N PHE A 26 -22.74 22.94 -48.52
CA PHE A 26 -23.56 24.16 -48.67
C PHE A 26 -22.79 25.42 -49.06
N ALA A 27 -21.47 25.41 -49.05
CA ALA A 27 -20.69 26.62 -49.31
C ALA A 27 -20.54 26.95 -50.82
N GLN A 28 -21.20 26.24 -51.73
CA GLN A 28 -20.97 26.34 -53.16
C GLN A 28 -22.18 26.57 -54.03
N ALA A 29 -23.21 27.09 -53.50
CA ALA A 29 -24.23 27.71 -54.34
C ALA A 29 -23.83 29.17 -54.67
N GLN A 30 -22.67 29.39 -55.29
CA GLN A 30 -22.47 30.64 -56.05
C GLN A 30 -23.10 30.46 -57.41
N VAL A 31 -24.29 31.00 -57.50
CA VAL A 31 -24.99 31.17 -58.78
C VAL A 31 -24.26 32.26 -59.57
N SER A 32 -23.33 31.88 -60.40
CA SER A 32 -22.95 32.73 -61.49
C SER A 32 -23.65 32.20 -62.75
N SER A 33 -24.63 32.97 -63.17
CA SER A 33 -25.34 32.87 -64.47
C SER A 33 -25.28 31.50 -65.19
N GLY A 34 -26.21 30.61 -64.84
CA GLY A 34 -26.68 29.59 -65.75
C GLY A 34 -26.05 28.21 -65.67
N SER A 35 -25.11 27.92 -64.82
CA SER A 35 -24.64 26.54 -64.60
C SER A 35 -24.36 26.24 -63.13
N VAL A 36 -25.14 25.33 -62.55
CA VAL A 36 -24.91 24.81 -61.21
C VAL A 36 -23.87 23.71 -61.31
N SER A 37 -22.61 24.03 -61.07
CA SER A 37 -21.60 23.00 -60.86
C SER A 37 -21.44 22.77 -59.34
N SER A 38 -22.02 21.68 -58.85
CA SER A 38 -21.80 21.19 -57.48
C SER A 38 -20.43 20.55 -57.38
N SER A 39 -19.41 21.34 -57.10
CA SER A 39 -18.10 20.79 -56.72
C SER A 39 -17.95 20.89 -55.20
N SER A 40 -18.01 19.77 -54.53
CA SER A 40 -17.66 19.70 -53.11
C SER A 40 -16.19 20.01 -52.92
N SER A 41 -15.86 21.17 -52.36
CA SER A 41 -14.46 21.49 -52.03
C SER A 41 -14.14 21.11 -50.59
N ALA A 42 -13.25 20.16 -50.44
CA ALA A 42 -12.73 19.82 -49.14
C ALA A 42 -11.69 20.88 -48.69
N ILE A 43 -11.83 21.36 -47.47
CA ILE A 43 -10.88 22.23 -46.81
C ILE A 43 -10.07 21.39 -45.87
N TYR A 44 -8.77 21.39 -46.03
CA TYR A 44 -7.82 20.75 -45.13
C TYR A 44 -7.20 21.81 -44.27
N SER A 45 -7.34 21.68 -42.93
CA SER A 45 -6.68 22.52 -41.95
C SER A 45 -5.75 21.69 -41.14
N SER A 46 -4.49 22.08 -41.04
CA SER A 46 -3.48 21.43 -40.22
C SER A 46 -2.94 22.42 -39.25
N SER A 47 -2.78 22.03 -38.00
CA SER A 47 -2.12 22.84 -36.98
C SER A 47 -1.14 21.99 -36.18
N ALA A 48 0.10 22.50 -36.05
CA ALA A 48 1.11 21.89 -35.23
C ALA A 48 1.66 22.95 -34.25
N GLY A 49 1.88 22.58 -33.01
CA GLY A 49 2.36 23.56 -32.06
C GLY A 49 2.76 23.02 -30.71
N VAL A 50 3.24 23.91 -29.90
CA VAL A 50 3.63 23.68 -28.50
C VAL A 50 2.87 24.64 -27.63
N ARG A 51 2.26 24.11 -26.60
CA ARG A 51 1.61 24.89 -25.53
C ARG A 51 2.37 24.68 -24.24
N TYR A 52 2.69 25.73 -23.54
CA TYR A 52 3.25 25.72 -22.21
C TYR A 52 2.30 26.45 -21.25
N THR A 53 1.97 25.80 -20.15
CA THR A 53 1.13 26.38 -19.09
C THR A 53 1.93 26.36 -17.79
N GLN A 54 2.10 27.53 -17.17
CA GLN A 54 2.79 27.69 -15.90
C GLN A 54 1.85 28.31 -14.87
N PRO A 55 1.45 27.59 -13.80
CA PRO A 55 0.74 28.20 -12.69
C PRO A 55 1.67 29.16 -11.93
N LEU A 56 1.17 30.34 -11.59
CA LEU A 56 1.91 31.39 -10.84
C LEU A 56 1.33 31.56 -9.41
N GLY A 57 0.07 31.21 -9.21
CA GLY A 57 -0.62 31.26 -7.91
C GLY A 57 -0.86 29.87 -7.34
N ARG A 58 -2.12 29.42 -7.42
CA ARG A 58 -2.53 28.07 -7.03
C ARG A 58 -1.78 27.04 -7.89
N ASN A 59 -1.40 25.90 -7.30
CA ASN A 59 -0.64 24.80 -7.93
C ASN A 59 0.83 25.13 -8.30
N PHE A 60 1.33 26.31 -7.99
CA PHE A 60 2.74 26.62 -8.21
C PHE A 60 3.64 25.85 -7.25
N ARG A 61 3.34 25.92 -5.94
CA ARG A 61 4.13 25.27 -4.90
C ARG A 61 3.80 23.78 -4.76
N THR A 62 2.51 23.46 -4.71
CA THR A 62 2.00 22.08 -4.54
C THR A 62 0.77 21.90 -5.41
N ASP A 63 0.80 20.96 -6.31
CA ASP A 63 -0.35 20.51 -7.10
C ASP A 63 -0.80 19.11 -6.67
N SER A 64 -1.97 18.68 -7.14
CA SER A 64 -2.54 17.37 -6.82
C SER A 64 -1.59 16.20 -7.13
N ARG A 65 -0.82 16.26 -8.22
CA ARG A 65 0.10 15.17 -8.59
C ARG A 65 1.30 15.08 -7.65
N ARG A 66 1.95 16.23 -7.37
CA ARG A 66 3.08 16.29 -6.42
C ARG A 66 2.64 15.91 -5.02
N HIS A 67 1.47 16.38 -4.61
CA HIS A 67 0.85 16.01 -3.34
C HIS A 67 0.66 14.49 -3.24
N THR A 68 0.01 13.87 -4.23
CA THR A 68 -0.20 12.40 -4.27
C THR A 68 1.11 11.63 -4.24
N ILE A 69 2.14 12.08 -4.99
CA ILE A 69 3.46 11.44 -5.00
C ILE A 69 4.12 11.52 -3.62
N ASN A 70 4.07 12.70 -2.97
CA ASN A 70 4.67 12.88 -1.66
C ASN A 70 3.96 12.06 -0.58
N ILE A 71 2.62 12.00 -0.62
CA ILE A 71 1.85 11.11 0.27
C ILE A 71 2.19 9.64 0.00
N ALA A 72 2.27 9.23 -1.27
CA ALA A 72 2.61 7.84 -1.61
C ALA A 72 3.99 7.43 -1.07
N LYS A 73 4.99 8.33 -1.13
CA LYS A 73 6.31 8.10 -0.53
C LYS A 73 6.22 7.93 0.98
N LYS A 74 5.45 8.79 1.68
CA LYS A 74 5.26 8.68 3.13
C LYS A 74 4.47 7.43 3.53
N ARG A 75 3.51 7.01 2.72
CA ARG A 75 2.81 5.74 2.92
C ARG A 75 3.70 4.53 2.71
N LEU A 76 4.67 4.60 1.79
CA LEU A 76 5.68 3.56 1.63
C LEU A 76 6.52 3.42 2.90
N ASP A 77 7.03 4.55 3.45
CA ASP A 77 7.78 4.56 4.72
C ASP A 77 6.92 4.04 5.89
N GLN A 78 5.61 4.33 5.86
CA GLN A 78 4.65 3.85 6.86
C GLN A 78 4.45 2.33 6.74
N THR A 79 4.34 1.81 5.51
CA THR A 79 4.21 0.36 5.26
C THR A 79 5.45 -0.41 5.74
N ASP A 80 6.65 0.16 5.58
CA ASP A 80 7.89 -0.42 6.11
C ASP A 80 7.84 -0.50 7.65
N SER A 81 7.38 0.56 8.30
CA SER A 81 7.21 0.58 9.76
C SER A 81 6.14 -0.43 10.23
N ASP A 82 5.04 -0.58 9.49
CA ASP A 82 3.99 -1.56 9.77
C ASP A 82 4.50 -3.00 9.57
N PHE A 83 5.35 -3.24 8.58
CA PHE A 83 6.01 -4.53 8.38
C PHE A 83 6.93 -4.88 9.55
N GLN A 84 7.77 -3.95 9.98
CA GLN A 84 8.68 -4.15 11.13
C GLN A 84 7.89 -4.40 12.42
N LEU A 85 6.81 -3.65 12.66
CA LEU A 85 5.92 -3.87 13.79
C LEU A 85 5.30 -5.28 13.74
N LYS A 86 4.80 -5.69 12.59
CA LYS A 86 4.20 -7.02 12.43
C LYS A 86 5.21 -8.13 12.65
N ALA A 87 6.43 -7.98 12.10
CA ALA A 87 7.51 -8.94 12.29
C ALA A 87 7.88 -9.08 13.77
N THR A 88 8.08 -7.97 14.48
CA THR A 88 8.38 -7.96 15.90
C THR A 88 7.26 -8.59 16.75
N THR A 89 6.01 -8.25 16.45
CA THR A 89 4.84 -8.84 17.12
C THR A 89 4.75 -10.35 16.88
N THR A 90 5.00 -10.80 15.65
CA THR A 90 4.99 -12.23 15.31
C THR A 90 6.11 -12.97 16.05
N ILE A 91 7.34 -12.45 16.03
CA ILE A 91 8.49 -13.03 16.75
C ILE A 91 8.19 -13.13 18.25
N SER A 92 7.67 -12.05 18.85
CA SER A 92 7.28 -12.04 20.27
C SER A 92 6.19 -13.07 20.58
N SER A 93 5.22 -13.25 19.68
CA SER A 93 4.17 -14.25 19.85
C SER A 93 4.71 -15.68 19.76
N VAL A 94 5.64 -15.94 18.83
CA VAL A 94 6.31 -17.25 18.70
C VAL A 94 7.16 -17.54 19.95
N GLN A 95 7.94 -16.56 20.43
CA GLN A 95 8.74 -16.72 21.64
C GLN A 95 7.86 -17.05 22.86
N ARG A 96 6.74 -16.34 23.03
CA ARG A 96 5.79 -16.60 24.11
C ARG A 96 5.20 -18.00 24.01
N ALA A 97 4.69 -18.36 22.84
CA ALA A 97 4.14 -19.69 22.61
C ALA A 97 5.17 -20.82 22.82
N TYR A 98 6.45 -20.57 22.49
CA TYR A 98 7.54 -21.50 22.76
C TYR A 98 7.76 -21.70 24.27
N TRP A 99 7.83 -20.63 25.05
CA TRP A 99 8.01 -20.75 26.49
C TRP A 99 6.78 -21.30 27.21
N ASP A 100 5.58 -21.02 26.71
CA ASP A 100 4.34 -21.64 27.22
C ASP A 100 4.36 -23.17 26.98
N PHE A 101 4.86 -23.60 25.82
CA PHE A 101 5.04 -25.03 25.51
C PHE A 101 6.11 -25.67 26.42
N VAL A 102 7.25 -25.03 26.62
CA VAL A 102 8.30 -25.48 27.53
C VAL A 102 7.75 -25.62 28.96
N PHE A 103 6.99 -24.63 29.42
CA PHE A 103 6.34 -24.66 30.73
C PHE A 103 5.36 -25.82 30.86
N ALA A 104 4.51 -26.02 29.85
CA ALA A 104 3.53 -27.12 29.83
C ALA A 104 4.22 -28.50 29.94
N LEU A 105 5.33 -28.71 29.19
CA LEU A 105 6.13 -29.94 29.25
C LEU A 105 6.74 -30.18 30.63
N ARG A 106 7.32 -29.14 31.24
CA ARG A 106 7.90 -29.24 32.59
C ARG A 106 6.83 -29.52 33.63
N ASN A 107 5.66 -28.87 33.51
CA ASN A 107 4.53 -29.15 34.39
C ASN A 107 4.05 -30.60 34.25
N GLN A 108 3.91 -31.11 33.03
CA GLN A 108 3.55 -32.52 32.80
C GLN A 108 4.58 -33.45 33.46
N GLN A 109 5.88 -33.23 33.35
CA GLN A 109 6.91 -34.03 34.03
C GLN A 109 6.74 -34.02 35.53
N ASN A 110 6.43 -32.88 36.15
CA ASN A 110 6.14 -32.80 37.57
C ASN A 110 4.89 -33.56 37.96
N VAL A 111 3.82 -33.48 37.16
CA VAL A 111 2.58 -34.25 37.41
C VAL A 111 2.80 -35.75 37.29
N VAL A 112 3.62 -36.22 36.31
CA VAL A 112 4.03 -37.62 36.18
C VAL A 112 4.76 -38.10 37.44
N ALA A 113 5.68 -37.27 37.98
CA ALA A 113 6.36 -37.59 39.24
C ALA A 113 5.38 -37.68 40.42
N ASN A 114 4.37 -36.80 40.49
CA ASN A 114 3.34 -36.83 41.55
C ASN A 114 2.48 -38.08 41.43
N VAL A 115 2.08 -38.53 40.21
CA VAL A 115 1.36 -39.79 40.02
C VAL A 115 2.21 -40.97 40.48
N SER A 116 3.52 -40.99 40.19
CA SER A 116 4.43 -42.04 40.61
C SER A 116 4.53 -42.09 42.15
N LEU A 117 4.59 -40.93 42.78
CA LEU A 117 4.61 -40.83 44.26
C LEU A 117 3.28 -41.32 44.86
N ALA A 118 2.13 -40.96 44.28
CA ALA A 118 0.82 -41.43 44.77
C ALA A 118 0.65 -42.94 44.61
N LYS A 119 1.15 -43.54 43.51
CA LYS A 119 1.17 -45.01 43.30
C LYS A 119 2.02 -45.72 44.37
N GLU A 120 3.19 -45.19 44.67
CA GLU A 120 4.06 -45.75 45.70
C GLU A 120 3.44 -45.60 47.10
N ASN A 121 2.78 -44.48 47.38
CA ASN A 121 2.06 -44.28 48.64
C ASN A 121 0.90 -45.32 48.77
N LEU A 122 0.11 -45.56 47.73
CA LEU A 122 -0.94 -46.58 47.71
C LEU A 122 -0.36 -47.98 48.02
N ARG A 123 0.76 -48.35 47.35
CA ARG A 123 1.44 -49.62 47.57
C ARG A 123 1.88 -49.76 49.02
N GLN A 124 2.43 -48.71 49.64
CA GLN A 124 2.87 -48.71 51.03
C GLN A 124 1.72 -48.89 52.05
N ILE A 125 0.58 -48.24 51.75
CA ILE A 125 -0.63 -48.37 52.58
C ILE A 125 -1.19 -49.80 52.46
N GLU A 126 -1.21 -50.37 51.28
CA GLU A 126 -1.64 -51.77 51.06
C GLU A 126 -0.81 -52.79 51.89
N VAL A 127 0.54 -52.62 51.85
CA VAL A 127 1.45 -53.44 52.68
C VAL A 127 1.19 -53.27 54.20
N LYS A 128 0.89 -52.04 54.63
CA LYS A 128 0.56 -51.79 56.07
C LYS A 128 -0.77 -52.40 56.48
N ILE A 129 -1.77 -52.37 55.60
CA ILE A 129 -3.08 -53.03 55.86
C ILE A 129 -2.89 -54.53 55.94
N ASP A 130 -2.14 -55.14 55.02
CA ASP A 130 -1.88 -56.58 55.01
C ASP A 130 -1.11 -57.03 56.30
N ALA A 131 -0.26 -56.14 56.79
CA ALA A 131 0.43 -56.33 58.06
C ALA A 131 -0.43 -56.03 59.32
N GLY A 132 -1.66 -55.55 59.12
CA GLY A 132 -2.57 -55.19 60.25
C GLY A 132 -2.25 -53.88 60.90
N ALA A 133 -1.35 -53.04 60.30
CA ALA A 133 -0.84 -51.79 60.86
C ALA A 133 -1.59 -50.53 60.36
N ALA A 134 -2.59 -50.68 59.45
CA ALA A 134 -3.41 -49.58 58.93
C ALA A 134 -4.87 -50.02 58.73
N ALA A 135 -5.79 -49.07 58.77
CA ALA A 135 -7.22 -49.36 58.59
C ALA A 135 -7.57 -49.51 57.09
N PRO A 136 -8.50 -50.42 56.70
CA PRO A 136 -8.94 -50.56 55.29
C PRO A 136 -9.51 -49.28 54.66
N LEU A 137 -10.02 -48.36 55.50
CA LEU A 137 -10.53 -47.05 55.01
C LEU A 137 -9.41 -46.16 54.41
N GLU A 138 -8.18 -46.23 54.94
CA GLU A 138 -7.05 -45.48 54.43
C GLU A 138 -6.72 -45.82 52.97
N ARG A 139 -6.95 -47.05 52.55
CA ARG A 139 -6.80 -47.45 51.13
C ARG A 139 -7.72 -46.66 50.22
N ALA A 140 -8.99 -46.46 50.64
CA ALA A 140 -9.96 -45.72 49.81
C ALA A 140 -9.58 -44.25 49.66
N GLU A 141 -9.05 -43.64 50.74
CA GLU A 141 -8.56 -42.26 50.73
C GLU A 141 -7.36 -42.10 49.77
N VAL A 142 -6.35 -42.94 49.88
CA VAL A 142 -5.15 -42.86 49.03
C VAL A 142 -5.45 -43.27 47.59
N ALA A 143 -6.37 -44.21 47.34
CA ALA A 143 -6.81 -44.54 46.01
C ALA A 143 -7.59 -43.39 45.34
N THR A 144 -8.37 -42.63 46.11
CA THR A 144 -9.04 -41.42 45.62
C THR A 144 -8.00 -40.32 45.23
N GLU A 145 -6.97 -40.16 46.05
CA GLU A 145 -5.88 -39.22 45.77
C GLU A 145 -5.12 -39.62 44.50
N LEU A 146 -4.83 -40.92 44.29
CA LEU A 146 -4.22 -41.41 43.06
C LEU A 146 -5.11 -41.09 41.83
N ALA A 147 -6.42 -41.38 41.92
CA ALA A 147 -7.35 -41.08 40.82
C ALA A 147 -7.38 -39.58 40.46
N ASN A 148 -7.31 -38.70 41.48
CA ASN A 148 -7.22 -37.26 41.25
C ASN A 148 -5.90 -36.87 40.51
N ARG A 149 -4.77 -37.46 40.94
CA ARG A 149 -3.45 -37.20 40.26
C ARG A 149 -3.43 -37.76 38.83
N GLU A 150 -4.07 -38.87 38.56
CA GLU A 150 -4.23 -39.39 37.21
C GLU A 150 -5.12 -38.48 36.35
N GLY A 151 -6.15 -37.86 36.93
CA GLY A 151 -6.96 -36.83 36.30
C GLY A 151 -6.13 -35.60 35.98
N ASP A 152 -5.30 -35.12 36.89
CA ASP A 152 -4.37 -33.99 36.67
C ASP A 152 -3.39 -34.29 35.53
N LEU A 153 -2.91 -35.53 35.39
CA LEU A 153 -2.04 -35.94 34.30
C LEU A 153 -2.71 -35.84 32.93
N LEU A 154 -3.99 -36.23 32.84
CA LEU A 154 -4.75 -36.06 31.58
C LEU A 154 -4.85 -34.59 31.19
N LEU A 155 -5.17 -33.72 32.14
CA LEU A 155 -5.25 -32.28 31.90
C LEU A 155 -3.89 -31.68 31.49
N ALA A 156 -2.80 -32.08 32.17
CA ALA A 156 -1.46 -31.65 31.81
C ALA A 156 -1.06 -32.10 30.39
N THR A 157 -1.41 -33.34 30.03
CA THR A 157 -1.15 -33.87 28.67
C THR A 157 -1.93 -33.11 27.61
N GLN A 158 -3.18 -32.77 27.87
CA GLN A 158 -3.99 -31.94 26.97
C GLN A 158 -3.41 -30.54 26.82
N THR A 159 -2.91 -29.97 27.94
CA THR A 159 -2.27 -28.63 27.90
C THR A 159 -1.01 -28.63 27.02
N VAL A 160 -0.19 -29.69 27.13
CA VAL A 160 1.00 -29.84 26.24
C VAL A 160 0.59 -29.90 24.78
N ALA A 161 -0.39 -30.72 24.43
CA ALA A 161 -0.87 -30.85 23.05
C ALA A 161 -1.44 -29.52 22.52
N SER A 162 -2.19 -28.80 23.34
CA SER A 162 -2.75 -27.49 22.98
C SER A 162 -1.64 -26.44 22.75
N SER A 163 -0.65 -26.36 23.65
CA SER A 163 0.48 -25.43 23.55
C SER A 163 1.36 -25.76 22.34
N GLU A 164 1.62 -27.04 22.06
CA GLU A 164 2.33 -27.48 20.87
C GLU A 164 1.61 -27.08 19.58
N ASN A 165 0.30 -27.29 19.53
CA ASN A 165 -0.51 -26.89 18.36
C ASN A 165 -0.52 -25.37 18.16
N THR A 166 -0.57 -24.59 19.23
CA THR A 166 -0.48 -23.14 19.17
C THR A 166 0.87 -22.68 18.60
N LEU A 167 1.96 -23.32 19.03
CA LEU A 167 3.29 -23.03 18.50
C LEU A 167 3.39 -23.44 17.03
N LYS A 168 2.89 -24.61 16.65
CA LYS A 168 2.85 -25.09 15.26
C LYS A 168 2.10 -24.13 14.34
N GLN A 169 0.95 -23.59 14.77
CA GLN A 169 0.18 -22.62 14.00
C GLN A 169 0.95 -21.31 13.70
N LEU A 170 1.87 -20.93 14.57
CA LEU A 170 2.67 -19.73 14.40
C LEU A 170 3.92 -19.96 13.53
N VAL A 171 4.46 -21.18 13.54
CA VAL A 171 5.74 -21.53 12.90
C VAL A 171 5.54 -22.18 11.52
N ILE A 172 4.56 -23.09 11.41
CA ILE A 172 4.31 -23.87 10.21
C ILE A 172 3.38 -23.10 9.27
N LYS A 173 3.89 -22.77 8.09
CA LYS A 173 3.14 -21.99 7.09
C LYS A 173 2.05 -22.80 6.39
N ASP A 174 2.32 -24.07 6.08
CA ASP A 174 1.41 -24.94 5.33
C ASP A 174 0.70 -25.92 6.28
N PRO A 175 -0.63 -25.81 6.45
CA PRO A 175 -1.41 -26.72 7.30
C PRO A 175 -1.35 -28.19 6.86
N LEU A 176 -0.99 -28.48 5.62
CA LEU A 176 -0.94 -29.84 5.07
C LEU A 176 0.48 -30.41 5.06
N SER A 177 1.47 -29.70 5.60
CA SER A 177 2.84 -30.15 5.61
C SER A 177 3.02 -31.34 6.57
N ALA A 178 3.96 -32.26 6.21
CA ALA A 178 4.31 -33.40 7.07
C ALA A 178 4.87 -32.97 8.45
N GLU A 179 5.30 -31.73 8.58
CA GLU A 179 5.83 -31.16 9.82
C GLU A 179 4.79 -31.09 10.95
N TRP A 180 3.47 -31.05 10.61
CA TRP A 180 2.40 -31.07 11.59
C TRP A 180 2.35 -32.37 12.40
N SER A 181 2.78 -33.49 11.81
CA SER A 181 2.81 -34.79 12.49
C SER A 181 4.05 -34.98 13.39
N GLN A 182 5.03 -34.10 13.31
CA GLN A 182 6.26 -34.16 14.11
C GLN A 182 6.02 -33.59 15.50
N THR A 183 6.61 -34.21 16.52
CA THR A 183 6.58 -33.69 17.90
C THR A 183 7.76 -32.73 18.10
N PHE A 184 7.50 -31.56 18.64
CA PHE A 184 8.53 -30.60 18.97
C PHE A 184 9.23 -30.96 20.28
N VAL A 185 10.54 -30.88 20.30
CA VAL A 185 11.36 -31.10 21.48
C VAL A 185 12.15 -29.83 21.78
N PRO A 186 11.81 -29.08 22.85
CA PRO A 186 12.56 -27.89 23.22
C PRO A 186 13.97 -28.27 23.72
N THR A 187 14.97 -27.56 23.26
CA THR A 187 16.39 -27.77 23.62
C THR A 187 16.92 -26.72 24.57
N ASP A 188 16.21 -25.58 24.71
CA ASP A 188 16.67 -24.45 25.49
C ASP A 188 16.27 -24.54 26.96
N ASN A 189 17.17 -24.06 27.82
CA ASN A 189 16.86 -23.83 29.22
C ASN A 189 16.57 -22.34 29.43
N PRO A 190 15.52 -21.97 30.19
CA PRO A 190 15.23 -20.58 30.48
C PRO A 190 16.40 -19.93 31.18
N ALA A 191 16.98 -18.89 30.55
CA ALA A 191 17.93 -18.00 31.21
C ALA A 191 17.14 -16.96 32.00
N PHE A 192 17.36 -16.93 33.30
CA PHE A 192 16.70 -15.98 34.19
C PHE A 192 17.71 -14.92 34.66
N SER A 193 17.49 -13.66 34.27
CA SER A 193 18.25 -12.50 34.81
C SER A 193 17.39 -11.76 35.82
N LEU A 194 17.97 -11.48 36.97
CA LEU A 194 17.35 -10.71 38.05
C LEU A 194 17.67 -9.21 37.95
N ASP A 195 18.32 -8.76 36.86
CA ASP A 195 18.70 -7.37 36.73
C ASP A 195 17.45 -6.48 36.67
N PRO A 196 17.30 -5.51 37.57
CA PRO A 196 16.15 -4.63 37.56
C PRO A 196 16.19 -3.74 36.29
N LEU A 197 15.11 -3.76 35.52
CA LEU A 197 14.95 -2.84 34.39
C LEU A 197 14.74 -1.42 34.95
N SER A 198 15.57 -0.46 34.52
CA SER A 198 15.35 0.97 34.78
C SER A 198 14.15 1.43 33.96
N LEU A 199 13.13 1.99 34.62
CA LEU A 199 11.94 2.52 33.92
C LEU A 199 12.31 3.66 32.96
N ASP A 200 13.22 4.52 33.36
CA ASP A 200 13.64 5.69 32.58
C ASP A 200 14.36 5.27 31.29
N ASP A 201 15.22 4.26 31.35
CA ASP A 201 15.93 3.74 30.19
C ASP A 201 14.97 3.00 29.28
N ALA A 202 14.06 2.19 29.81
CA ALA A 202 13.03 1.50 29.04
C ALA A 202 12.08 2.50 28.34
N MET A 203 11.74 3.61 29.00
CA MET A 203 10.94 4.68 28.34
C MET A 203 11.69 5.36 27.22
N LYS A 204 12.98 5.67 27.37
CA LYS A 204 13.79 6.26 26.31
C LYS A 204 13.86 5.32 25.11
N ASP A 205 14.21 4.06 25.36
CA ASP A 205 14.27 3.03 24.30
C ASP A 205 12.93 2.87 23.59
N ALA A 206 11.81 2.91 24.32
CA ALA A 206 10.48 2.85 23.73
C ALA A 206 10.19 4.08 22.87
N MET A 207 10.55 5.28 23.30
CA MET A 207 10.33 6.52 22.54
C MET A 207 11.14 6.58 21.23
N ASP A 208 12.32 5.99 21.23
CA ASP A 208 13.22 6.00 20.09
C ASP A 208 12.97 4.85 19.10
N ASN A 209 12.61 3.67 19.61
CA ASN A 209 12.58 2.44 18.80
C ASN A 209 11.18 1.90 18.50
N ARG A 210 10.10 2.44 19.09
CA ARG A 210 8.75 1.94 18.83
C ARG A 210 8.26 2.30 17.43
N PHE A 211 7.93 1.30 16.65
CA PHE A 211 7.43 1.46 15.28
C PHE A 211 6.07 2.16 15.22
N GLU A 212 5.23 1.99 16.24
CA GLU A 212 3.95 2.69 16.36
C GLU A 212 4.14 4.20 16.47
N LEU A 213 5.14 4.66 17.20
CA LEU A 213 5.46 6.09 17.32
C LEU A 213 6.01 6.64 16.00
N ARG A 214 6.86 5.87 15.33
CA ARG A 214 7.35 6.22 13.99
C ARG A 214 6.20 6.35 12.99
N ARG A 215 5.25 5.43 13.01
CA ARG A 215 4.04 5.49 12.19
C ARG A 215 3.20 6.73 12.47
N LEU A 216 3.01 7.10 13.75
CA LEU A 216 2.30 8.32 14.12
C LEU A 216 3.02 9.60 13.66
N LYS A 217 4.36 9.63 13.73
CA LYS A 217 5.16 10.72 13.20
C LYS A 217 4.95 10.88 11.68
N LEU A 218 5.00 9.77 10.94
CA LEU A 218 4.72 9.76 9.49
C LEU A 218 3.28 10.20 9.18
N GLN A 219 2.30 9.78 9.97
CA GLN A 219 0.91 10.24 9.81
C GLN A 219 0.78 11.74 10.04
N LYS A 220 1.48 12.30 11.03
CA LYS A 220 1.55 13.75 11.24
C LYS A 220 2.16 14.48 10.04
N GLU A 221 3.20 13.91 9.43
CA GLU A 221 3.82 14.48 8.21
C GLU A 221 2.85 14.44 7.03
N ILE A 222 2.09 13.36 6.84
CA ILE A 222 1.02 13.28 5.82
C ILE A 222 0.00 14.38 6.04
N ASN A 223 -0.51 14.54 7.27
CA ASN A 223 -1.46 15.59 7.59
C ASN A 223 -0.87 17.01 7.33
N THR A 224 0.44 17.19 7.54
CA THR A 224 1.10 18.46 7.22
C THR A 224 1.15 18.70 5.71
N LEU A 225 1.43 17.66 4.90
CA LEU A 225 1.38 17.74 3.44
C LEU A 225 -0.04 18.07 2.93
N ASP A 226 -1.06 17.49 3.57
CA ASP A 226 -2.48 17.80 3.28
C ASP A 226 -2.78 19.28 3.57
N LEU A 227 -2.38 19.77 4.74
CA LEU A 227 -2.56 21.17 5.12
C LEU A 227 -1.86 22.13 4.15
N ASP A 228 -0.63 21.83 3.74
CA ASP A 228 0.13 22.64 2.79
C ASP A 228 -0.54 22.64 1.40
N TYR A 229 -1.07 21.51 0.97
CA TYR A 229 -1.85 21.41 -0.24
C TYR A 229 -3.12 22.27 -0.18
N TYR A 230 -3.94 22.11 0.87
CA TYR A 230 -5.17 22.91 1.01
C TYR A 230 -4.90 24.41 1.16
N LYS A 231 -3.84 24.81 1.86
CA LYS A 231 -3.39 26.20 1.91
C LYS A 231 -3.02 26.76 0.55
N ASP A 232 -2.44 25.92 -0.33
CA ASP A 232 -2.13 26.32 -1.70
C ASP A 232 -3.41 26.43 -2.57
N GLN A 233 -4.42 25.56 -2.32
CA GLN A 233 -5.68 25.58 -3.06
C GLN A 233 -6.58 26.81 -2.76
N ILE A 234 -6.39 27.49 -1.64
CA ILE A 234 -7.12 28.72 -1.29
C ILE A 234 -6.61 29.92 -2.11
N LYS A 235 -5.39 29.85 -2.65
CA LYS A 235 -4.81 30.93 -3.45
C LYS A 235 -5.59 31.13 -4.75
N PRO A 236 -5.63 32.38 -5.29
CA PRO A 236 -6.21 32.65 -6.59
C PRO A 236 -5.46 31.86 -7.68
N GLN A 237 -6.18 31.36 -8.67
CA GLN A 237 -5.59 30.69 -9.81
C GLN A 237 -5.11 31.73 -10.81
N ILE A 238 -3.82 31.76 -11.04
CA ILE A 238 -3.18 32.62 -12.05
C ILE A 238 -2.27 31.74 -12.86
N ASP A 239 -2.60 31.55 -14.14
CA ASP A 239 -1.84 30.68 -15.04
C ASP A 239 -1.29 31.50 -16.23
N LEU A 240 0.01 31.35 -16.47
CA LEU A 240 0.66 31.86 -17.67
C LEU A 240 0.56 30.80 -18.78
N ASN A 241 -0.20 31.10 -19.83
CA ASN A 241 -0.36 30.22 -20.98
C ASN A 241 0.40 30.81 -22.18
N THR A 242 1.38 30.07 -22.68
CA THR A 242 2.14 30.41 -23.88
C THR A 242 1.88 29.34 -24.93
N THR A 243 1.44 29.76 -26.12
CA THR A 243 1.17 28.84 -27.23
C THR A 243 1.91 29.33 -28.45
N PHE A 244 2.74 28.46 -29.03
CA PHE A 244 3.34 28.65 -30.35
C PHE A 244 2.70 27.64 -31.29
N SER A 245 2.11 28.09 -32.40
CA SER A 245 1.45 27.20 -33.38
C SER A 245 1.72 27.66 -34.83
N LEU A 246 1.91 26.67 -35.66
CA LEU A 246 1.95 26.79 -37.11
C LEU A 246 0.63 26.25 -37.66
N ASN A 247 -0.05 27.07 -38.47
CA ASN A 247 -1.32 26.69 -39.07
C ASN A 247 -1.17 26.64 -40.60
N GLY A 248 -1.61 25.55 -41.17
CA GLY A 248 -1.70 25.34 -42.62
C GLY A 248 -3.13 25.21 -43.07
N LEU A 249 -3.49 25.80 -44.17
CA LEU A 249 -4.78 25.67 -44.80
C LEU A 249 -4.57 25.31 -46.27
N SER A 250 -5.23 24.23 -46.71
CA SER A 250 -5.28 23.82 -48.13
C SER A 250 -6.71 23.56 -48.53
N ARG A 251 -7.05 23.95 -49.76
CA ARG A 251 -8.37 23.71 -50.36
C ARG A 251 -8.20 22.82 -51.59
N SER A 252 -8.97 21.78 -51.71
CA SER A 252 -9.08 21.01 -52.95
C SER A 252 -9.83 21.86 -53.97
N GLY A 253 -9.12 22.46 -54.90
CA GLY A 253 -9.73 23.18 -56.03
C GLY A 253 -10.04 22.24 -57.16
N SER A 254 -11.25 22.27 -57.66
CA SER A 254 -11.51 21.79 -59.03
C SER A 254 -10.84 22.78 -59.97
N SER A 255 -9.81 22.35 -60.67
CA SER A 255 -9.20 23.14 -61.73
C SER A 255 -10.11 23.21 -62.92
N THR A 256 -11.05 24.14 -62.94
CA THR A 256 -11.55 24.62 -64.20
C THR A 256 -10.55 25.64 -64.70
N ALA A 257 -9.87 25.29 -65.79
CA ALA A 257 -8.99 26.22 -66.50
C ALA A 257 -9.83 27.41 -66.94
N ALA A 258 -9.65 28.53 -66.31
CA ALA A 258 -10.16 29.78 -66.80
C ALA A 258 -9.31 30.91 -66.25
N THR A 259 -8.51 31.48 -67.13
CA THR A 259 -8.10 32.90 -67.18
C THR A 259 -7.50 33.50 -65.93
N THR A 260 -6.17 33.45 -65.99
CA THR A 260 -5.27 34.56 -65.59
C THR A 260 -5.86 35.68 -64.73
N ASN A 261 -5.93 35.42 -63.46
CA ASN A 261 -5.70 36.42 -62.45
C ASN A 261 -4.59 35.91 -61.55
N LEU A 262 -3.47 36.61 -61.57
CA LEU A 262 -2.28 36.32 -60.79
C LEU A 262 -2.56 36.20 -59.27
N LEU A 263 -3.73 36.61 -58.82
CA LEU A 263 -4.21 36.57 -57.44
C LEU A 263 -5.00 35.28 -57.10
N THR A 264 -5.48 34.54 -58.10
CA THR A 264 -6.22 33.29 -57.85
C THR A 264 -5.32 32.06 -57.83
N ASN A 265 -4.16 32.15 -58.49
CA ASN A 265 -3.17 31.05 -58.43
C ASN A 265 -2.41 30.94 -57.10
N SER A 266 -2.52 31.92 -56.26
CA SER A 266 -1.94 31.88 -54.91
C SER A 266 -2.80 31.11 -53.90
N GLN A 267 -4.00 30.65 -54.29
CA GLN A 267 -4.91 29.92 -53.37
C GLN A 267 -4.64 28.42 -53.33
N ASP A 268 -3.93 27.87 -54.31
CA ASP A 268 -3.54 26.45 -54.33
C ASP A 268 -2.15 26.19 -53.73
N LEU A 269 -1.39 27.23 -53.47
CA LEU A 269 -0.20 27.11 -52.67
C LEU A 269 -0.56 26.99 -51.19
N PHE A 270 0.05 26.02 -50.53
CA PHE A 270 0.08 25.93 -49.10
C PHE A 270 0.30 27.34 -48.49
N LEU A 271 -0.78 28.02 -48.17
CA LEU A 271 -0.72 29.24 -47.43
C LEU A 271 -0.34 28.88 -46.02
N PHE A 272 0.94 28.82 -45.75
CA PHE A 272 1.45 29.01 -44.38
C PHE A 272 1.06 30.44 -43.96
N ASN A 273 -0.25 30.62 -43.73
CA ASN A 273 -0.72 31.89 -43.25
C ASN A 273 -0.45 31.95 -41.76
N ASN A 274 0.42 32.78 -41.44
CA ASN A 274 0.76 33.24 -40.10
C ASN A 274 1.45 32.21 -39.20
N LEU A 275 2.74 32.33 -39.13
CA LEU A 275 3.42 32.27 -37.87
C LEU A 275 2.64 33.13 -36.87
N ASN A 276 1.59 32.57 -36.25
CA ASN A 276 1.06 33.15 -35.06
C ASN A 276 2.11 32.89 -33.98
N ALA A 277 3.17 33.70 -34.12
CA ALA A 277 4.19 33.75 -33.15
C ALA A 277 3.58 34.01 -31.79
N THR A 278 3.79 33.08 -30.88
CA THR A 278 3.64 33.20 -29.43
C THR A 278 2.44 34.04 -28.97
N ARG A 279 1.30 33.42 -28.80
CA ARG A 279 0.24 34.03 -28.00
C ARG A 279 0.54 33.76 -26.53
N THR A 280 0.89 34.76 -25.79
CA THR A 280 0.97 34.72 -24.34
C THR A 280 -0.30 35.33 -23.77
N SER A 281 -1.09 34.55 -23.06
CA SER A 281 -2.29 35.04 -22.37
C SER A 281 -2.18 34.78 -20.88
N LEU A 282 -2.54 35.78 -20.09
CA LEU A 282 -2.69 35.66 -18.65
C LEU A 282 -4.17 35.34 -18.37
N ALA A 283 -4.46 34.10 -17.95
CA ALA A 283 -5.79 33.74 -17.51
C ALA A 283 -5.97 34.13 -16.02
N LEU A 284 -6.84 35.09 -15.78
CA LEU A 284 -7.35 35.44 -14.45
C LEU A 284 -8.70 34.74 -14.25
N PRO A 285 -9.05 34.33 -13.01
CA PRO A 285 -10.29 33.66 -12.71
C PRO A 285 -11.53 34.52 -13.00
#